data_8a12e9f3fcd989597e701fceb08457c6
#
_entry.id   8a12e9f3fcd989597e701fceb08457c6
#
_cell.length_a   1.000
_cell.length_b   1.000
_cell.length_c   1.000
_cell.angle_alpha   90.00
_cell.angle_beta   90.00
_cell.angle_gamma   90.00
#
_symmetry.space_group_name_H-M   'P 1'
#
loop_
_entity.id
_entity.type
_entity.pdbx_description
1 polymer ?
#
loop_
_entity_poly.entity_id
_entity_poly.type
_entity_poly.pdbx_seq_one_letter_code
_entity_poly.pdbx_strand_id
1 'polypeptide(L)'
;MKNLEKIYKDFCEKKNIRFQLDTNVKSYDETTLFCPAGMQQFKDKFKDPDNTTVANIQSCIRLNDIDEIGDGTHMLHFKMIGLFSFGELSLKETIAFWFEFINKELGIVIDYVTIHPDKIKEWSKLYDDYSVEIREDEECIWSDGEMGGDCTEFYHKDVEIGNIVNTMDKFIDVGFGYSRVDDIINVNPSPTKVEILEDAIIKIIESGFKPGPQKQGYILRKLLRKFYLLGGKMEHPFFEREVDRQKKAKSRYERLKDKHQDKPKEWWFDTHGIDLDEMD
;
A
#
# COMPACT_ATOMS: atom_id res chain seq x y z
N MET A 1 6.32 -22.96 3.70
CA MET A 1 5.92 -21.56 3.97
C MET A 1 4.50 -21.52 4.55
N LYS A 2 4.29 -20.70 5.56
CA LYS A 2 2.95 -20.46 6.12
C LYS A 2 2.14 -19.62 5.12
N ASN A 3 0.86 -19.94 4.92
CA ASN A 3 -0.04 -19.16 4.06
C ASN A 3 -0.79 -18.13 4.93
N LEU A 4 -0.27 -16.91 5.00
CA LEU A 4 -0.81 -15.83 5.83
C LEU A 4 -2.27 -15.50 5.46
N GLU A 5 -2.63 -15.47 4.18
CA GLU A 5 -3.99 -15.21 3.70
C GLU A 5 -4.98 -16.23 4.28
N LYS A 6 -4.62 -17.54 4.16
CA LYS A 6 -5.45 -18.61 4.72
C LYS A 6 -5.56 -18.52 6.24
N ILE A 7 -4.45 -18.24 6.93
CA ILE A 7 -4.44 -18.14 8.40
C ILE A 7 -5.35 -17.00 8.86
N TYR A 8 -5.26 -15.82 8.21
CA TYR A 8 -6.09 -14.67 8.56
C TYR A 8 -7.58 -14.93 8.28
N LYS A 9 -7.90 -15.51 7.12
CA LYS A 9 -9.26 -15.91 6.77
C LYS A 9 -9.83 -16.89 7.82
N ASP A 10 -9.12 -17.97 8.12
CA ASP A 10 -9.55 -18.99 9.06
C ASP A 10 -9.74 -18.39 10.47
N PHE A 11 -8.89 -17.41 10.86
CA PHE A 11 -9.01 -16.70 12.12
C PHE A 11 -10.26 -15.82 12.17
N CYS A 12 -10.54 -15.04 11.13
CA CYS A 12 -11.75 -14.24 11.03
C CYS A 12 -13.02 -15.12 11.08
N GLU A 13 -13.03 -16.25 10.39
CA GLU A 13 -14.15 -17.20 10.43
C GLU A 13 -14.39 -17.76 11.84
N LYS A 14 -13.34 -18.09 12.60
CA LYS A 14 -13.45 -18.51 14.02
C LYS A 14 -14.05 -17.41 14.91
N LYS A 15 -13.87 -16.14 14.56
CA LYS A 15 -14.40 -14.97 15.27
C LYS A 15 -15.77 -14.53 14.75
N ASN A 16 -16.37 -15.25 13.80
CA ASN A 16 -17.60 -14.89 13.09
C ASN A 16 -17.53 -13.53 12.37
N ILE A 17 -16.35 -13.10 11.94
CA ILE A 17 -16.13 -11.87 11.17
C ILE A 17 -16.15 -12.22 9.70
N ARG A 18 -16.94 -11.46 8.91
CA ARG A 18 -16.98 -11.60 7.45
C ARG A 18 -15.62 -11.24 6.87
N PHE A 19 -15.04 -12.15 6.08
CA PHE A 19 -13.78 -11.94 5.37
C PHE A 19 -14.01 -11.78 3.87
N GLN A 20 -13.25 -10.88 3.23
CA GLN A 20 -13.20 -10.74 1.77
C GLN A 20 -11.76 -10.58 1.27
N LEU A 21 -11.50 -11.05 0.06
CA LEU A 21 -10.21 -10.95 -0.62
C LEU A 21 -10.36 -10.08 -1.86
N ASP A 22 -9.70 -8.93 -1.85
CA ASP A 22 -9.76 -7.94 -2.93
C ASP A 22 -8.41 -7.87 -3.66
N THR A 23 -8.34 -8.57 -4.79
CA THR A 23 -7.10 -8.74 -5.56
C THR A 23 -6.86 -7.70 -6.64
N ASN A 24 -7.84 -6.83 -6.94
CA ASN A 24 -7.67 -5.75 -7.89
C ASN A 24 -7.25 -4.45 -7.20
N VAL A 25 -6.64 -3.55 -7.97
CA VAL A 25 -6.17 -2.24 -7.49
C VAL A 25 -7.00 -1.07 -8.03
N LYS A 26 -8.24 -1.33 -8.43
CA LYS A 26 -9.16 -0.26 -8.86
C LYS A 26 -9.50 0.62 -7.68
N SER A 27 -9.50 1.93 -7.89
CA SER A 27 -10.05 2.86 -6.91
C SER A 27 -11.55 2.64 -6.75
N TYR A 28 -12.04 2.80 -5.53
CA TYR A 28 -13.46 2.73 -5.18
C TYR A 28 -14.13 4.12 -5.24
N ASP A 29 -13.35 5.17 -5.41
CA ASP A 29 -13.82 6.54 -5.56
C ASP A 29 -13.00 7.31 -6.61
N GLU A 30 -13.32 8.59 -6.84
CA GLU A 30 -12.63 9.43 -7.82
C GLU A 30 -11.44 10.21 -7.23
N THR A 31 -11.15 10.07 -5.93
CA THR A 31 -10.11 10.84 -5.24
C THR A 31 -8.71 10.34 -5.57
N THR A 32 -8.58 9.05 -5.93
CA THR A 32 -7.30 8.40 -6.25
C THR A 32 -7.35 7.65 -7.58
N LEU A 33 -6.20 7.44 -8.20
CA LEU A 33 -6.09 6.67 -9.45
C LEU A 33 -6.20 5.15 -9.19
N PHE A 34 -5.68 4.70 -8.07
CA PHE A 34 -5.69 3.30 -7.64
C PHE A 34 -6.14 3.23 -6.19
N CYS A 35 -6.54 2.05 -5.73
CA CYS A 35 -6.87 1.81 -4.33
C CYS A 35 -5.60 1.94 -3.46
N PRO A 36 -5.51 2.94 -2.56
CA PRO A 36 -4.32 3.17 -1.74
C PRO A 36 -4.36 2.47 -0.37
N ALA A 37 -5.56 2.01 0.07
CA ALA A 37 -5.76 1.43 1.39
C ALA A 37 -7.01 0.54 1.44
N GLY A 38 -7.03 -0.42 2.36
CA GLY A 38 -8.13 -1.38 2.52
C GLY A 38 -9.47 -0.76 2.88
N MET A 39 -9.46 0.40 3.55
CA MET A 39 -10.66 1.10 4.00
C MET A 39 -11.43 1.80 2.86
N GLN A 40 -10.82 2.07 1.70
CA GLN A 40 -11.42 2.92 0.67
C GLN A 40 -12.79 2.43 0.21
N GLN A 41 -12.97 1.12 0.08
CA GLN A 41 -14.24 0.52 -0.30
C GLN A 41 -15.35 0.65 0.76
N PHE A 42 -15.01 1.05 1.98
CA PHE A 42 -15.94 1.13 3.10
C PHE A 42 -16.25 2.57 3.53
N LYS A 43 -15.77 3.60 2.83
CA LYS A 43 -15.98 5.01 3.18
C LYS A 43 -17.44 5.36 3.44
N ASP A 44 -18.36 4.81 2.67
CA ASP A 44 -19.78 5.06 2.87
C ASP A 44 -20.32 4.49 4.19
N LYS A 45 -19.77 3.36 4.66
CA LYS A 45 -20.16 2.77 5.95
C LYS A 45 -19.70 3.60 7.16
N PHE A 46 -18.64 4.37 7.03
CA PHE A 46 -18.22 5.32 8.07
C PHE A 46 -19.20 6.52 8.15
N LYS A 47 -19.90 6.84 7.06
CA LYS A 47 -20.92 7.91 7.03
C LYS A 47 -22.29 7.40 7.50
N ASP A 48 -22.65 6.15 7.15
CA ASP A 48 -23.91 5.51 7.54
C ASP A 48 -23.63 4.10 8.13
N PRO A 49 -23.25 4.06 9.43
CA PRO A 49 -22.81 2.83 10.07
C PRO A 49 -23.95 1.84 10.29
N ASP A 50 -23.68 0.57 10.02
CA ASP A 50 -24.62 -0.54 10.13
C ASP A 50 -24.33 -1.48 11.30
N ASN A 51 -23.45 -1.10 12.20
CA ASN A 51 -23.02 -1.88 13.37
C ASN A 51 -22.47 -3.27 12.99
N THR A 52 -21.62 -3.30 11.96
CA THR A 52 -20.95 -4.53 11.47
C THR A 52 -19.45 -4.39 11.50
N THR A 53 -18.77 -5.55 11.45
CA THR A 53 -17.32 -5.66 11.28
C THR A 53 -16.99 -6.47 10.04
N VAL A 54 -16.03 -6.00 9.25
CA VAL A 54 -15.54 -6.68 8.05
C VAL A 54 -14.02 -6.75 8.07
N ALA A 55 -13.49 -7.91 7.75
CA ALA A 55 -12.07 -8.11 7.53
C ALA A 55 -11.78 -8.24 6.04
N ASN A 56 -10.62 -7.75 5.58
CA ASN A 56 -10.18 -7.97 4.21
C ASN A 56 -8.67 -8.18 4.08
N ILE A 57 -8.28 -8.63 2.89
CA ILE A 57 -6.94 -8.44 2.34
C ILE A 57 -7.12 -7.70 1.02
N GLN A 58 -6.63 -6.47 0.95
CA GLN A 58 -6.77 -5.58 -0.19
C GLN A 58 -5.44 -5.36 -0.89
N SER A 59 -5.40 -5.56 -2.22
CA SER A 59 -4.30 -5.12 -3.07
C SER A 59 -4.33 -3.60 -3.25
N CYS A 60 -3.20 -2.94 -2.96
CA CYS A 60 -3.07 -1.48 -2.97
C CYS A 60 -1.94 -1.05 -3.89
N ILE A 61 -2.06 0.14 -4.48
CA ILE A 61 -1.00 0.84 -5.21
C ILE A 61 -0.79 2.22 -4.61
N ARG A 62 0.46 2.50 -4.18
CA ARG A 62 0.92 3.84 -3.80
C ARG A 62 2.05 4.27 -4.71
N LEU A 63 1.92 5.44 -5.31
CA LEU A 63 2.88 5.97 -6.28
C LEU A 63 3.81 7.02 -5.68
N ASN A 64 3.48 7.53 -4.50
CA ASN A 64 4.28 8.54 -3.81
C ASN A 64 5.70 8.04 -3.54
N ASP A 65 5.83 6.74 -3.30
CA ASP A 65 7.06 6.08 -2.88
C ASP A 65 7.92 5.60 -4.08
N ILE A 66 7.58 6.01 -5.32
CA ILE A 66 8.23 5.50 -6.55
C ILE A 66 9.74 5.77 -6.61
N ASP A 67 10.21 6.80 -5.94
CA ASP A 67 11.63 7.16 -5.89
C ASP A 67 12.37 6.47 -4.73
N GLU A 68 11.62 5.93 -3.76
CA GLU A 68 12.13 5.27 -2.55
C GLU A 68 12.21 3.74 -2.69
N ILE A 69 11.57 3.15 -3.72
CA ILE A 69 11.61 1.70 -3.94
C ILE A 69 13.03 1.14 -3.96
N GLY A 70 13.21 -0.04 -3.36
CA GLY A 70 14.49 -0.74 -3.27
C GLY A 70 15.32 -0.36 -2.04
N ASP A 71 14.75 0.37 -1.09
CA ASP A 71 15.31 0.58 0.26
C ASP A 71 15.03 -0.59 1.22
N GLY A 72 14.27 -1.60 0.77
CA GLY A 72 13.87 -2.78 1.54
C GLY A 72 12.53 -2.63 2.26
N THR A 73 11.90 -1.45 2.19
CA THR A 73 10.66 -1.14 2.91
C THR A 73 9.53 -0.69 1.98
N HIS A 74 9.85 0.18 1.01
CA HIS A 74 8.84 0.79 0.13
C HIS A 74 8.51 -0.09 -1.08
N MET A 75 7.22 -0.34 -1.24
CA MET A 75 6.63 -1.11 -2.32
C MET A 75 5.61 -0.27 -3.08
N LEU A 76 5.53 -0.42 -4.41
CA LEU A 76 4.47 0.23 -5.21
C LEU A 76 3.14 -0.51 -5.14
N HIS A 77 3.18 -1.82 -5.36
CA HIS A 77 2.06 -2.72 -5.08
C HIS A 77 2.33 -3.45 -3.76
N PHE A 78 1.35 -3.50 -2.91
CA PHE A 78 1.37 -4.26 -1.66
C PHE A 78 -0.04 -4.72 -1.29
N LYS A 79 -0.12 -5.67 -0.38
CA LYS A 79 -1.38 -6.07 0.22
C LYS A 79 -1.49 -5.48 1.63
N MET A 80 -2.69 -5.06 1.99
CA MET A 80 -3.02 -4.61 3.33
C MET A 80 -4.00 -5.59 3.96
N ILE A 81 -3.68 -6.06 5.17
CA ILE A 81 -4.59 -6.86 6.00
C ILE A 81 -5.41 -5.86 6.80
N GLY A 82 -6.72 -5.86 6.64
CA GLY A 82 -7.62 -4.89 7.24
C GLY A 82 -8.71 -5.49 8.11
N LEU A 83 -9.14 -4.73 9.10
CA LEU A 83 -10.33 -4.96 9.91
C LEU A 83 -11.05 -3.62 10.10
N PHE A 84 -12.32 -3.55 9.74
CA PHE A 84 -13.10 -2.32 9.76
C PHE A 84 -14.35 -2.57 10.60
N SER A 85 -14.51 -1.81 11.69
CA SER A 85 -15.69 -1.88 12.54
C SER A 85 -16.49 -0.59 12.48
N PHE A 86 -17.76 -0.72 12.16
CA PHE A 86 -18.70 0.38 11.99
C PHE A 86 -19.64 0.48 13.21
N GLY A 87 -19.03 0.43 14.41
CA GLY A 87 -19.71 0.55 15.69
C GLY A 87 -19.89 -0.77 16.46
N GLU A 88 -19.52 -1.92 15.89
CA GLU A 88 -19.65 -3.22 16.55
C GLU A 88 -18.52 -3.49 17.55
N LEU A 89 -17.26 -3.23 17.18
CA LEU A 89 -16.11 -3.44 18.05
C LEU A 89 -15.59 -2.12 18.62
N SER A 90 -15.26 -2.12 19.89
CA SER A 90 -14.52 -1.07 20.56
C SER A 90 -13.01 -1.15 20.24
N LEU A 91 -12.28 -0.06 20.49
CA LEU A 91 -10.82 -0.06 20.38
C LEU A 91 -10.17 -1.17 21.24
N LYS A 92 -10.66 -1.40 22.46
CA LYS A 92 -10.16 -2.47 23.35
C LYS A 92 -10.34 -3.85 22.74
N GLU A 93 -11.50 -4.15 22.19
CA GLU A 93 -11.79 -5.44 21.56
C GLU A 93 -10.96 -5.64 20.30
N THR A 94 -10.72 -4.57 19.55
CA THR A 94 -9.87 -4.59 18.36
C THR A 94 -8.41 -4.84 18.74
N ILE A 95 -7.88 -4.18 19.77
CA ILE A 95 -6.53 -4.45 20.30
C ILE A 95 -6.42 -5.93 20.70
N ALA A 96 -7.41 -6.46 21.43
CA ALA A 96 -7.42 -7.87 21.84
C ALA A 96 -7.43 -8.83 20.63
N PHE A 97 -8.21 -8.54 19.61
CA PHE A 97 -8.25 -9.31 18.36
C PHE A 97 -6.86 -9.38 17.70
N TRP A 98 -6.17 -8.23 17.60
CA TRP A 98 -4.87 -8.17 16.91
C TRP A 98 -3.74 -8.78 17.75
N PHE A 99 -3.73 -8.62 19.06
CA PHE A 99 -2.78 -9.34 19.91
C PHE A 99 -2.98 -10.86 19.84
N GLU A 100 -4.23 -11.33 19.79
CA GLU A 100 -4.49 -12.75 19.61
C GLU A 100 -4.03 -13.24 18.24
N PHE A 101 -4.32 -12.52 17.18
CA PHE A 101 -3.88 -12.88 15.83
C PHE A 101 -2.35 -12.87 15.68
N ILE A 102 -1.71 -11.76 16.02
CA ILE A 102 -0.26 -11.58 15.84
C ILE A 102 0.55 -12.49 16.77
N ASN A 103 0.23 -12.48 18.07
CA ASN A 103 1.04 -13.22 19.05
C ASN A 103 0.71 -14.71 19.09
N LYS A 104 -0.59 -15.10 19.07
CA LYS A 104 -0.98 -16.50 19.26
C LYS A 104 -1.08 -17.27 17.96
N GLU A 105 -1.75 -16.73 16.93
CA GLU A 105 -1.93 -17.47 15.67
C GLU A 105 -0.66 -17.42 14.80
N LEU A 106 0.05 -16.29 14.76
CA LEU A 106 1.26 -16.15 13.95
C LEU A 106 2.55 -16.44 14.73
N GLY A 107 2.56 -16.26 16.06
CA GLY A 107 3.73 -16.41 16.92
C GLY A 107 4.72 -15.25 16.81
N ILE A 108 4.26 -14.07 16.39
CA ILE A 108 5.06 -12.84 16.31
C ILE A 108 4.96 -12.10 17.64
N VAL A 109 6.09 -11.68 18.18
CA VAL A 109 6.13 -10.85 19.40
C VAL A 109 5.95 -9.38 18.97
N ILE A 110 5.00 -8.69 19.58
CA ILE A 110 4.90 -7.23 19.49
C ILE A 110 5.82 -6.67 20.57
N ASP A 111 6.88 -5.97 20.16
CA ASP A 111 7.91 -5.46 21.08
C ASP A 111 7.43 -4.18 21.76
N TYR A 112 6.82 -3.28 21.01
CA TYR A 112 6.21 -2.06 21.53
C TYR A 112 5.05 -1.59 20.66
N VAL A 113 4.26 -0.70 21.22
CA VAL A 113 3.23 0.06 20.51
C VAL A 113 3.48 1.55 20.70
N THR A 114 3.04 2.35 19.73
CA THR A 114 3.05 3.82 19.86
C THR A 114 1.63 4.33 20.07
N ILE A 115 1.51 5.46 20.76
CA ILE A 115 0.25 6.15 21.04
C ILE A 115 0.51 7.65 21.01
N HIS A 116 -0.40 8.43 20.42
CA HIS A 116 -0.30 9.89 20.45
C HIS A 116 -0.27 10.41 21.89
N PRO A 117 0.57 11.41 22.25
CA PRO A 117 0.73 11.93 23.62
C PRO A 117 -0.60 12.34 24.27
N ASP A 118 -1.52 12.92 23.51
CA ASP A 118 -2.84 13.34 24.03
C ASP A 118 -3.73 12.15 24.46
N LYS A 119 -3.49 10.94 23.91
CA LYS A 119 -4.24 9.73 24.19
C LYS A 119 -3.52 8.77 25.15
N ILE A 120 -2.24 9.00 25.45
CA ILE A 120 -1.43 8.09 26.28
C ILE A 120 -2.10 7.75 27.60
N LYS A 121 -2.69 8.72 28.27
CA LYS A 121 -3.31 8.58 29.58
C LYS A 121 -4.57 7.71 29.58
N GLU A 122 -5.26 7.66 28.47
CA GLU A 122 -6.50 6.91 28.29
C GLU A 122 -6.20 5.52 27.69
N TRP A 123 -5.41 5.48 26.61
CA TRP A 123 -5.22 4.27 25.83
C TRP A 123 -4.17 3.31 26.41
N SER A 124 -3.19 3.79 27.20
CA SER A 124 -2.23 2.90 27.85
C SER A 124 -2.91 1.79 28.67
N LYS A 125 -4.03 2.08 29.30
CA LYS A 125 -4.82 1.11 30.10
C LYS A 125 -5.42 -0.03 29.24
N LEU A 126 -5.56 0.18 27.93
CA LEU A 126 -6.06 -0.85 27.02
C LEU A 126 -5.02 -1.96 26.80
N TYR A 127 -3.78 -1.70 27.17
CA TYR A 127 -2.64 -2.60 27.05
C TYR A 127 -2.23 -3.28 28.36
N ASP A 128 -2.92 -3.02 29.48
CA ASP A 128 -2.57 -3.57 30.81
C ASP A 128 -2.51 -5.12 30.84
N ASP A 129 -3.28 -5.77 29.96
CA ASP A 129 -3.32 -7.23 29.84
C ASP A 129 -2.16 -7.80 28.99
N TYR A 130 -1.31 -6.95 28.42
CA TYR A 130 -0.24 -7.34 27.50
C TYR A 130 1.13 -6.88 28.01
N SER A 131 2.12 -7.76 27.90
CA SER A 131 3.51 -7.42 28.25
C SER A 131 4.17 -6.72 27.07
N VAL A 132 3.77 -5.46 26.80
CA VAL A 132 4.25 -4.64 25.68
C VAL A 132 4.70 -3.28 26.18
N GLU A 133 5.82 -2.77 25.65
CA GLU A 133 6.27 -1.41 25.91
C GLU A 133 5.35 -0.42 25.17
N ILE A 134 5.05 0.71 25.80
CA ILE A 134 4.26 1.79 25.19
C ILE A 134 5.16 3.01 25.02
N ARG A 135 5.20 3.55 23.82
CA ARG A 135 5.97 4.77 23.47
C ARG A 135 5.04 5.87 22.99
N GLU A 136 5.38 7.10 23.29
CA GLU A 136 4.67 8.28 22.77
C GLU A 136 5.19 8.61 21.36
N ASP A 137 4.26 8.94 20.44
CA ASP A 137 4.59 9.37 19.09
C ASP A 137 3.55 10.40 18.61
N GLU A 138 4.00 11.62 18.31
CA GLU A 138 3.17 12.71 17.80
C GLU A 138 2.61 12.42 16.40
N GLU A 139 3.19 11.49 15.65
CA GLU A 139 2.74 11.08 14.32
C GLU A 139 1.62 10.03 14.36
N CYS A 140 1.25 9.52 15.54
CA CYS A 140 0.13 8.58 15.72
C CYS A 140 -1.24 9.25 15.52
N ILE A 141 -1.38 9.94 14.38
CA ILE A 141 -2.61 10.54 13.88
C ILE A 141 -2.73 10.18 12.40
N TRP A 142 -3.88 9.68 11.99
CA TRP A 142 -4.16 9.40 10.59
C TRP A 142 -5.31 10.24 10.06
N SER A 143 -5.21 10.72 8.81
CA SER A 143 -6.30 11.40 8.12
C SER A 143 -6.15 11.24 6.60
N ASP A 144 -7.27 11.08 5.90
CA ASP A 144 -7.35 11.18 4.44
C ASP A 144 -7.92 12.52 3.95
N GLY A 145 -8.12 13.48 4.87
CA GLY A 145 -8.69 14.79 4.63
C GLY A 145 -10.22 14.87 4.81
N GLU A 146 -10.93 13.73 4.72
CA GLU A 146 -12.37 13.63 5.01
C GLU A 146 -12.63 12.98 6.37
N MET A 147 -11.82 11.97 6.70
CA MET A 147 -11.91 11.22 7.94
C MET A 147 -10.53 11.15 8.58
N GLY A 148 -10.51 10.95 9.89
CA GLY A 148 -9.26 10.80 10.63
C GLY A 148 -9.52 10.42 12.08
N GLY A 149 -8.43 10.11 12.79
CA GLY A 149 -8.47 9.80 14.19
C GLY A 149 -7.08 9.53 14.73
N ASP A 150 -6.99 9.43 16.05
CA ASP A 150 -5.78 8.99 16.71
C ASP A 150 -5.54 7.52 16.41
N CYS A 151 -4.27 7.13 16.32
CA CYS A 151 -3.91 5.75 16.06
C CYS A 151 -2.98 5.18 17.13
N THR A 152 -2.84 3.89 17.12
CA THR A 152 -1.81 3.13 17.82
C THR A 152 -1.15 2.21 16.80
N GLU A 153 0.18 2.20 16.79
CA GLU A 153 0.97 1.42 15.84
C GLU A 153 1.67 0.27 16.55
N PHE A 154 1.87 -0.82 15.82
CA PHE A 154 2.42 -2.06 16.34
C PHE A 154 3.78 -2.33 15.72
N TYR A 155 4.78 -2.60 16.55
CA TYR A 155 6.16 -2.77 16.12
C TYR A 155 6.72 -4.14 16.49
N HIS A 156 7.47 -4.71 15.54
CA HIS A 156 8.33 -5.87 15.75
C HIS A 156 9.75 -5.52 15.28
N LYS A 157 10.73 -5.58 16.20
CA LYS A 157 12.15 -5.23 15.92
C LYS A 157 12.32 -3.89 15.19
N ASP A 158 11.69 -2.85 15.75
CA ASP A 158 11.68 -1.49 15.20
C ASP A 158 11.05 -1.33 13.79
N VAL A 159 10.37 -2.37 13.28
CA VAL A 159 9.58 -2.28 12.05
C VAL A 159 8.10 -2.17 12.43
N GLU A 160 7.45 -1.10 11.99
CA GLU A 160 5.99 -0.98 12.08
C GLU A 160 5.35 -2.07 11.22
N ILE A 161 4.52 -2.92 11.84
CA ILE A 161 3.81 -3.99 11.14
C ILE A 161 2.37 -3.62 10.79
N GLY A 162 1.81 -2.62 11.45
CA GLY A 162 0.47 -2.12 11.19
C GLY A 162 -0.03 -1.20 12.29
N ASN A 163 -1.22 -0.64 12.07
CA ASN A 163 -1.85 0.29 12.99
C ASN A 163 -3.35 0.04 13.16
N ILE A 164 -3.90 0.61 14.23
CA ILE A 164 -5.33 0.72 14.49
C ILE A 164 -5.65 2.20 14.61
N VAL A 165 -6.54 2.71 13.75
CA VAL A 165 -7.05 4.08 13.81
C VAL A 165 -8.43 4.07 14.45
N ASN A 166 -8.63 4.88 15.49
CA ASN A 166 -9.93 5.11 16.10
C ASN A 166 -10.59 6.32 15.40
N THR A 167 -11.22 6.05 14.28
CA THR A 167 -11.77 7.07 13.41
C THR A 167 -13.00 7.72 14.06
N MET A 168 -12.97 9.05 14.19
CA MET A 168 -14.05 9.84 14.78
C MET A 168 -14.43 9.38 16.22
N ASP A 169 -13.48 8.81 16.96
CA ASP A 169 -13.68 8.24 18.32
C ASP A 169 -14.78 7.16 18.41
N LYS A 170 -15.16 6.55 17.29
CA LYS A 170 -16.30 5.63 17.24
C LYS A 170 -16.09 4.42 16.31
N PHE A 171 -15.37 4.62 15.22
CA PHE A 171 -15.16 3.59 14.23
C PHE A 171 -13.72 3.12 14.24
N ILE A 172 -13.50 1.89 13.79
CA ILE A 172 -12.19 1.29 13.75
C ILE A 172 -11.77 1.06 12.30
N ASP A 173 -10.60 1.57 11.96
CA ASP A 173 -9.89 1.29 10.71
C ASP A 173 -8.54 0.66 11.05
N VAL A 174 -8.30 -0.55 10.57
CA VAL A 174 -7.05 -1.27 10.83
C VAL A 174 -6.35 -1.59 9.52
N GLY A 175 -5.06 -1.29 9.47
CA GLY A 175 -4.19 -1.64 8.36
C GLY A 175 -2.87 -2.27 8.82
N PHE A 176 -2.66 -3.57 8.49
CA PHE A 176 -1.37 -4.24 8.66
C PHE A 176 -0.74 -4.51 7.30
N GLY A 177 0.56 -4.26 7.18
CA GLY A 177 1.32 -4.55 5.98
C GLY A 177 1.48 -6.06 5.78
N TYR A 178 0.83 -6.63 4.76
CA TYR A 178 0.88 -8.07 4.49
C TYR A 178 2.32 -8.57 4.33
N SER A 179 3.13 -7.93 3.51
CA SER A 179 4.53 -8.33 3.29
C SER A 179 5.35 -8.23 4.56
N ARG A 180 5.19 -7.16 5.36
CA ARG A 180 5.91 -6.99 6.63
C ARG A 180 5.63 -8.16 7.59
N VAL A 181 4.35 -8.57 7.72
CA VAL A 181 3.95 -9.72 8.54
C VAL A 181 4.42 -11.04 7.92
N ASP A 182 4.28 -11.20 6.60
CA ASP A 182 4.68 -12.41 5.88
C ASP A 182 6.20 -12.65 5.94
N ASP A 183 7.00 -11.59 5.82
CA ASP A 183 8.46 -11.66 5.90
C ASP A 183 8.94 -12.10 7.29
N ILE A 184 8.22 -11.75 8.36
CA ILE A 184 8.54 -12.22 9.71
C ILE A 184 8.28 -13.73 9.85
N ILE A 185 7.15 -14.24 9.32
CA ILE A 185 6.77 -15.64 9.48
C ILE A 185 7.43 -16.58 8.46
N ASN A 186 7.90 -16.07 7.31
CA ASN A 186 8.45 -16.85 6.20
C ASN A 186 9.91 -16.50 5.84
N VAL A 187 10.45 -15.39 6.35
CA VAL A 187 11.83 -14.92 6.09
C VAL A 187 12.08 -14.78 4.57
N ASN A 188 11.30 -13.92 3.93
CA ASN A 188 11.44 -13.67 2.49
C ASN A 188 12.61 -12.71 2.20
N PRO A 189 13.31 -12.86 1.06
CA PRO A 189 14.31 -11.88 0.63
C PRO A 189 13.64 -10.57 0.22
N SER A 190 14.29 -9.44 0.48
CA SER A 190 13.81 -8.14 0.00
C SER A 190 13.84 -8.09 -1.53
N PRO A 191 12.74 -7.67 -2.19
CA PRO A 191 12.68 -7.59 -3.64
C PRO A 191 13.55 -6.45 -4.18
N THR A 192 14.09 -6.65 -5.37
CA THR A 192 14.82 -5.63 -6.12
C THR A 192 13.87 -4.57 -6.70
N LYS A 193 14.41 -3.40 -7.08
CA LYS A 193 13.64 -2.35 -7.79
C LYS A 193 12.91 -2.88 -9.03
N VAL A 194 13.54 -3.79 -9.76
CA VAL A 194 12.97 -4.39 -10.98
C VAL A 194 11.77 -5.27 -10.61
N GLU A 195 11.89 -6.11 -9.60
CA GLU A 195 10.80 -6.98 -9.14
C GLU A 195 9.62 -6.17 -8.58
N ILE A 196 9.88 -5.09 -7.84
CA ILE A 196 8.83 -4.19 -7.32
C ILE A 196 8.04 -3.54 -8.48
N LEU A 197 8.76 -3.08 -9.52
CA LEU A 197 8.11 -2.49 -10.70
C LEU A 197 7.33 -3.52 -11.50
N GLU A 198 7.89 -4.73 -11.67
CA GLU A 198 7.23 -5.84 -12.38
C GLU A 198 5.92 -6.23 -11.72
N ASP A 199 5.94 -6.43 -10.40
CA ASP A 199 4.75 -6.79 -9.63
C ASP A 199 3.65 -5.72 -9.74
N ALA A 200 4.00 -4.44 -9.58
CA ALA A 200 3.05 -3.33 -9.75
C ALA A 200 2.47 -3.26 -11.17
N ILE A 201 3.30 -3.43 -12.21
CA ILE A 201 2.88 -3.43 -13.62
C ILE A 201 1.90 -4.57 -13.87
N ILE A 202 2.25 -5.79 -13.45
CA ILE A 202 1.41 -6.98 -13.61
C ILE A 202 0.07 -6.75 -12.94
N LYS A 203 0.07 -6.28 -11.69
CA LYS A 203 -1.15 -6.06 -10.91
C LYS A 203 -2.07 -5.01 -11.52
N ILE A 204 -1.53 -3.93 -12.08
CA ILE A 204 -2.29 -2.91 -12.80
C ILE A 204 -2.92 -3.50 -14.07
N ILE A 205 -2.17 -4.30 -14.83
CA ILE A 205 -2.67 -4.97 -16.04
C ILE A 205 -3.77 -5.98 -15.71
N GLU A 206 -3.57 -6.83 -14.70
CA GLU A 206 -4.55 -7.82 -14.24
C GLU A 206 -5.86 -7.15 -13.75
N SER A 207 -5.75 -5.94 -13.19
CA SER A 207 -6.91 -5.14 -12.81
C SER A 207 -7.66 -4.52 -14.01
N GLY A 208 -7.22 -4.80 -15.25
CA GLY A 208 -7.88 -4.43 -16.49
C GLY A 208 -7.43 -3.09 -17.08
N PHE A 209 -6.43 -2.42 -16.52
CA PHE A 209 -5.91 -1.18 -17.08
C PHE A 209 -5.00 -1.43 -18.28
N LYS A 210 -5.00 -0.46 -19.21
CA LYS A 210 -4.18 -0.49 -20.44
C LYS A 210 -3.34 0.77 -20.53
N PRO A 211 -2.13 0.71 -21.14
CA PRO A 211 -1.33 1.90 -21.37
C PRO A 211 -2.08 2.95 -22.19
N GLY A 212 -2.06 4.19 -21.74
CA GLY A 212 -2.79 5.30 -22.33
C GLY A 212 -2.13 6.65 -22.07
N PRO A 213 -2.68 7.74 -22.62
CA PRO A 213 -2.12 9.08 -22.48
C PRO A 213 -2.50 9.78 -21.16
N GLN A 214 -3.44 9.23 -20.39
CA GLN A 214 -3.99 9.89 -19.19
C GLN A 214 -4.24 8.90 -18.05
N LYS A 215 -4.36 9.42 -16.82
CA LYS A 215 -4.76 8.69 -15.60
C LYS A 215 -3.93 7.40 -15.42
N GLN A 216 -4.58 6.30 -15.04
CA GLN A 216 -3.94 5.00 -14.79
C GLN A 216 -3.13 4.50 -16.00
N GLY A 217 -3.61 4.76 -17.22
CA GLY A 217 -2.92 4.37 -18.44
C GLY A 217 -1.58 5.11 -18.63
N TYR A 218 -1.51 6.38 -18.26
CA TYR A 218 -0.27 7.15 -18.25
C TYR A 218 0.72 6.62 -17.20
N ILE A 219 0.23 6.34 -16.00
CA ILE A 219 1.06 5.74 -14.94
C ILE A 219 1.62 4.39 -15.39
N LEU A 220 0.79 3.51 -15.94
CA LEU A 220 1.25 2.22 -16.44
C LEU A 220 2.35 2.37 -17.50
N ARG A 221 2.24 3.34 -18.41
CA ARG A 221 3.31 3.63 -19.38
C ARG A 221 4.59 4.11 -18.70
N LYS A 222 4.48 4.98 -17.70
CA LYS A 222 5.63 5.47 -16.92
C LYS A 222 6.35 4.32 -16.20
N LEU A 223 5.61 3.41 -15.57
CA LEU A 223 6.17 2.23 -14.91
C LEU A 223 6.84 1.28 -15.91
N LEU A 224 6.21 0.99 -17.06
CA LEU A 224 6.79 0.15 -18.12
C LEU A 224 8.12 0.72 -18.64
N ARG A 225 8.23 2.06 -18.80
CA ARG A 225 9.48 2.72 -19.19
C ARG A 225 10.56 2.60 -18.10
N LYS A 226 10.21 2.92 -16.84
CA LYS A 226 11.16 2.82 -15.73
C LYS A 226 11.67 1.38 -15.57
N PHE A 227 10.79 0.39 -15.71
CA PHE A 227 11.14 -1.03 -15.72
C PHE A 227 12.13 -1.38 -16.85
N TYR A 228 11.88 -0.91 -18.08
CA TYR A 228 12.79 -1.11 -19.21
C TYR A 228 14.16 -0.46 -18.99
N LEU A 229 14.19 0.78 -18.50
CA LEU A 229 15.44 1.51 -18.24
C LEU A 229 16.31 0.86 -17.16
N LEU A 230 15.69 0.21 -16.18
CA LEU A 230 16.38 -0.58 -15.16
C LEU A 230 16.79 -1.99 -15.61
N GLY A 231 16.62 -2.32 -16.89
CA GLY A 231 17.01 -3.60 -17.48
C GLY A 231 15.96 -4.71 -17.32
N GLY A 232 14.76 -4.39 -16.86
CA GLY A 232 13.65 -5.31 -16.76
C GLY A 232 13.24 -5.89 -18.11
N LYS A 233 12.75 -7.13 -18.10
CA LYS A 233 12.30 -7.86 -19.30
C LYS A 233 10.98 -8.57 -18.98
N MET A 234 10.01 -8.43 -19.87
CA MET A 234 8.69 -9.01 -19.72
C MET A 234 8.14 -9.44 -21.09
N GLU A 235 7.61 -10.63 -21.19
CA GLU A 235 6.92 -11.11 -22.38
C GLU A 235 5.46 -10.66 -22.35
N HIS A 236 5.23 -9.37 -22.68
CA HIS A 236 3.88 -8.79 -22.69
C HIS A 236 3.75 -7.74 -23.79
N PRO A 237 2.65 -7.74 -24.62
CA PRO A 237 2.49 -6.82 -25.75
C PRO A 237 2.51 -5.34 -25.37
N PHE A 238 2.15 -4.97 -24.16
CA PHE A 238 2.23 -3.58 -23.70
C PHE A 238 3.67 -3.15 -23.46
N PHE A 239 4.49 -4.02 -22.89
CA PHE A 239 5.90 -3.78 -22.67
C PHE A 239 6.65 -3.66 -23.99
N GLU A 240 6.49 -4.61 -24.90
CA GLU A 240 7.12 -4.59 -26.23
C GLU A 240 6.82 -3.30 -27.00
N ARG A 241 5.55 -2.87 -26.98
CA ARG A 241 5.14 -1.59 -27.61
C ARG A 241 5.77 -0.37 -26.96
N GLU A 242 5.93 -0.34 -25.64
CA GLU A 242 6.55 0.79 -24.95
C GLU A 242 8.06 0.80 -25.18
N VAL A 243 8.74 -0.35 -25.19
CA VAL A 243 10.16 -0.49 -25.57
C VAL A 243 10.40 0.01 -27.00
N ASP A 244 9.55 -0.37 -27.97
CA ASP A 244 9.62 0.09 -29.35
C ASP A 244 9.46 1.62 -29.46
N ARG A 245 8.55 2.19 -28.66
CA ARG A 245 8.33 3.64 -28.57
C ARG A 245 9.55 4.35 -28.00
N GLN A 246 10.17 3.82 -26.94
CA GLN A 246 11.39 4.37 -26.35
C GLN A 246 12.57 4.35 -27.35
N LYS A 247 12.77 3.24 -28.05
CA LYS A 247 13.80 3.13 -29.09
C LYS A 247 13.61 4.18 -30.20
N LYS A 248 12.37 4.39 -30.64
CA LYS A 248 12.02 5.40 -31.64
C LYS A 248 12.23 6.83 -31.13
N ALA A 249 11.87 7.10 -29.86
CA ALA A 249 12.10 8.39 -29.22
C ALA A 249 13.59 8.70 -29.09
N LYS A 250 14.40 7.75 -28.63
CA LYS A 250 15.86 7.88 -28.53
C LYS A 250 16.50 8.13 -29.91
N SER A 251 16.13 7.37 -30.91
CA SER A 251 16.62 7.58 -32.30
C SER A 251 16.23 8.95 -32.84
N ARG A 252 15.04 9.46 -32.53
CA ARG A 252 14.59 10.80 -32.92
C ARG A 252 15.39 11.88 -32.18
N TYR A 253 15.62 11.74 -30.89
CA TYR A 253 16.43 12.65 -30.10
C TYR A 253 17.84 12.76 -30.65
N GLU A 254 18.53 11.63 -30.84
CA GLU A 254 19.90 11.60 -31.38
C GLU A 254 20.03 12.33 -32.74
N ARG A 255 19.03 12.23 -33.59
CA ARG A 255 19.00 12.91 -34.90
C ARG A 255 18.77 14.41 -34.79
N LEU A 256 18.06 14.88 -33.75
CA LEU A 256 17.60 16.26 -33.62
C LEU A 256 18.41 17.08 -32.61
N LYS A 257 19.08 16.45 -31.64
CA LYS A 257 19.73 17.12 -30.51
C LYS A 257 20.71 18.21 -30.95
N ASP A 258 21.51 17.97 -32.00
CA ASP A 258 22.51 18.93 -32.49
C ASP A 258 21.88 20.19 -33.09
N LYS A 259 20.65 20.08 -33.61
CA LYS A 259 19.93 21.21 -34.22
C LYS A 259 19.13 22.04 -33.20
N HIS A 260 18.93 21.49 -32.02
CA HIS A 260 18.04 22.04 -30.97
C HIS A 260 18.68 22.02 -29.59
N GLN A 261 20.01 22.20 -29.51
CA GLN A 261 20.79 22.19 -28.27
C GLN A 261 20.35 23.27 -27.27
N ASP A 262 19.77 24.36 -27.76
CA ASP A 262 19.28 25.50 -26.99
C ASP A 262 17.86 25.32 -26.45
N LYS A 263 17.21 24.23 -26.78
CA LYS A 263 15.82 23.99 -26.37
C LYS A 263 15.72 23.37 -24.98
N PRO A 264 14.81 23.88 -24.11
CA PRO A 264 14.60 23.33 -22.79
C PRO A 264 13.92 21.96 -22.87
N LYS A 265 13.94 21.19 -21.72
CA LYS A 265 13.36 19.85 -21.61
C LYS A 265 11.88 19.81 -21.98
N GLU A 266 11.13 20.81 -21.56
CA GLU A 266 9.69 20.95 -21.81
C GLU A 266 9.41 21.03 -23.32
N TRP A 267 10.26 21.74 -24.11
CA TRP A 267 10.10 21.81 -25.56
C TRP A 267 10.23 20.43 -26.22
N TRP A 268 11.17 19.60 -25.76
CA TRP A 268 11.35 18.25 -26.31
C TRP A 268 10.11 17.38 -26.01
N PHE A 269 9.56 17.53 -24.82
CA PHE A 269 8.33 16.82 -24.42
C PHE A 269 7.13 17.30 -25.26
N ASP A 270 6.87 18.60 -25.34
CA ASP A 270 5.70 19.17 -25.99
C ASP A 270 5.73 19.01 -27.52
N THR A 271 6.92 19.17 -28.14
CA THR A 271 7.06 19.15 -29.60
C THR A 271 7.27 17.75 -30.17
N HIS A 272 7.99 16.90 -29.45
CA HIS A 272 8.44 15.61 -29.94
C HIS A 272 7.96 14.41 -29.10
N GLY A 273 7.36 14.65 -27.95
CA GLY A 273 6.96 13.63 -27.00
C GLY A 273 8.17 12.89 -26.40
N ILE A 274 9.30 13.58 -26.28
CA ILE A 274 10.57 13.07 -25.77
C ILE A 274 10.77 13.63 -24.36
N ASP A 275 10.70 12.77 -23.38
CA ASP A 275 11.04 13.10 -21.99
C ASP A 275 12.55 12.89 -21.81
N LEU A 276 13.31 13.98 -21.61
CA LEU A 276 14.76 13.90 -21.48
C LEU A 276 15.21 13.28 -20.17
N ASP A 277 14.40 13.36 -19.12
CA ASP A 277 14.70 12.71 -17.84
C ASP A 277 14.56 11.19 -17.92
N GLU A 278 13.93 10.68 -18.97
CA GLU A 278 13.76 9.25 -19.25
C GLU A 278 14.67 8.73 -20.37
N MET A 279 15.65 9.55 -20.86
CA MET A 279 16.55 9.18 -21.98
C MET A 279 17.93 8.69 -21.52
N ASP A 280 18.30 8.97 -20.30
CA ASP A 280 19.54 8.51 -19.65
C ASP A 280 19.28 7.15 -18.93
#